data_64b81a7452ffe0d1261462929cd69340
#
_entry.id   64b81a7452ffe0d1261462929cd69340
#
_cell.length_a   1.000
_cell.length_b   1.000
_cell.length_c   1.000
_cell.angle_alpha   90.00
_cell.angle_beta   90.00
_cell.angle_gamma   90.00
#
_symmetry.space_group_name_H-M   'P 1'
#
loop_
_entity.id
_entity.type
_entity.pdbx_description
1 polymer ?
#
loop_
_entity_poly.entity_id
_entity_poly.type
_entity_poly.pdbx_seq_one_letter_code
_entity_poly.pdbx_strand_id
1 'polypeptide(L)'
;VAFTPVATLARYCSRHLFSDIKTSVTNLSTLSGAKVRVPGTTDDAPLSAPESLLRVLPQDAEQRAIAHNEVHARPTVAIRLPALVVYIALLNEHVSREQECQHLRLLPGLGTLEVERLAGNFLRLHLDGFSVTWERHTEFTRYTIVQPLAESVSLASSDPNLMSALRIAPEWLRNLPGQTIAAIKLAFLQSDLSNPTGCLEQSRAWFGEHPLLASVMGATGHSISVTDFMLRPSGFEHILVIAPHATAATRAGRITQRLLELETYRILSLLGFSVAKQLWPMLSRADQELADITAQLESKLASDQDLLDTLVSLAARVERATAENVYHFSATRAYHALVLQRSAELREQAIPGTQTLGNFMQRRLAPAIATVVAIEERLASLSQRVSRASALLRTRVDIATEAQNQQLLEKLTRGQALQLRMQATVEGLSIAAISYYVASLLLYGAKALNAGGAAINPEIAVGALIPLVLAVVWGITRRIHKKLRLVL
;
A
#
# COMPACT_ATOMS: atom_id res chain seq x y z
N VAL A 1 -25.45 7.13 5.32
CA VAL A 1 -26.00 5.79 5.40
C VAL A 1 -24.87 4.79 5.16
N ALA A 2 -24.71 3.84 6.06
CA ALA A 2 -23.87 2.65 6.05
C ALA A 2 -22.34 2.85 6.20
N PHE A 3 -21.91 2.80 7.43
CA PHE A 3 -20.61 2.34 7.89
C PHE A 3 -20.34 0.93 7.36
N THR A 4 -19.21 0.72 6.70
CA THR A 4 -18.61 -0.59 6.48
C THR A 4 -17.17 -0.58 7.01
N PRO A 5 -16.75 -1.65 7.69
CA PRO A 5 -15.80 -1.51 8.78
C PRO A 5 -14.36 -1.81 8.41
N VAL A 6 -13.51 -1.34 9.26
CA VAL A 6 -12.09 -1.55 9.60
C VAL A 6 -11.48 -2.96 9.33
N ALA A 7 -12.25 -3.93 8.84
CA ALA A 7 -11.80 -5.31 8.66
C ALA A 7 -10.85 -5.57 7.47
N THR A 8 -10.68 -4.60 6.56
CA THR A 8 -9.80 -4.77 5.39
C THR A 8 -8.35 -4.39 5.68
N LEU A 9 -8.11 -3.54 6.66
CA LEU A 9 -6.76 -3.17 7.11
C LEU A 9 -6.04 -4.31 7.86
N ALA A 10 -6.80 -5.18 8.54
CA ALA A 10 -6.22 -6.29 9.30
C ALA A 10 -5.64 -7.42 8.42
N ARG A 11 -6.05 -7.55 7.16
CA ARG A 11 -5.54 -8.62 6.27
C ARG A 11 -4.25 -8.27 5.54
N TYR A 12 -3.90 -7.00 5.44
CA TYR A 12 -2.67 -6.58 4.77
C TYR A 12 -1.47 -6.54 5.73
N CYS A 13 -1.69 -6.22 7.00
CA CYS A 13 -0.66 -6.31 8.04
C CYS A 13 -0.18 -7.74 8.34
N SER A 14 -1.01 -8.76 8.09
CA SER A 14 -0.66 -10.14 8.49
C SER A 14 0.31 -10.87 7.56
N ARG A 15 0.57 -10.37 6.34
CA ARG A 15 1.47 -11.08 5.39
C ARG A 15 2.95 -10.74 5.48
N HIS A 16 3.34 -9.61 6.02
CA HIS A 16 4.75 -9.24 6.20
C HIS A 16 5.29 -9.44 7.63
N LEU A 17 4.41 -9.57 8.62
CA LEU A 17 4.81 -9.83 10.02
C LEU A 17 5.11 -11.30 10.33
N PHE A 18 4.73 -12.24 9.45
CA PHE A 18 4.85 -13.69 9.75
C PHE A 18 6.14 -14.36 9.26
N SER A 19 7.02 -13.69 8.49
CA SER A 19 8.25 -14.32 8.02
C SER A 19 9.36 -14.32 9.08
N ASP A 20 9.40 -13.34 9.98
CA ASP A 20 10.54 -13.16 10.91
C ASP A 20 10.34 -13.75 12.31
N ILE A 21 9.12 -14.18 12.64
CA ILE A 21 8.81 -14.70 14.00
C ILE A 21 9.14 -16.19 14.17
N LYS A 22 9.30 -16.95 13.10
CA LYS A 22 9.55 -18.40 13.20
C LYS A 22 10.95 -18.80 13.67
N THR A 23 11.91 -17.89 13.72
CA THR A 23 13.30 -18.21 14.05
C THR A 23 13.71 -17.89 15.50
N SER A 24 12.86 -17.21 16.28
CA SER A 24 13.23 -16.76 17.64
C SER A 24 12.62 -17.51 18.82
N VAL A 25 11.74 -18.49 18.59
CA VAL A 25 10.98 -19.14 19.69
C VAL A 25 11.65 -20.44 20.21
N THR A 26 12.73 -20.91 19.60
CA THR A 26 13.26 -22.24 19.95
C THR A 26 14.39 -22.25 20.99
N ASN A 27 14.82 -21.12 21.58
CA ASN A 27 15.98 -21.07 22.47
C ASN A 27 15.78 -20.31 23.81
N LEU A 28 14.63 -20.44 24.45
CA LEU A 28 14.40 -19.81 25.75
C LEU A 28 14.05 -20.82 26.89
N SER A 29 14.75 -21.91 26.94
CA SER A 29 14.58 -22.83 28.07
C SER A 29 15.91 -23.33 28.64
N THR A 30 16.86 -22.48 28.97
CA THR A 30 17.93 -22.76 29.94
C THR A 30 18.79 -21.52 30.11
N LEU A 31 18.63 -20.80 31.19
CA LEU A 31 19.72 -20.16 31.95
C LEU A 31 19.15 -19.51 33.21
N SER A 32 19.20 -20.31 34.27
CA SER A 32 19.03 -19.87 35.65
C SER A 32 20.39 -19.34 36.16
N GLY A 33 20.39 -18.17 36.81
CA GLY A 33 21.35 -17.83 37.83
C GLY A 33 22.51 -16.92 37.44
N ALA A 34 22.37 -15.62 37.69
CA ALA A 34 23.42 -14.79 38.31
C ALA A 34 22.84 -13.43 38.74
N LYS A 35 22.80 -13.20 40.05
CA LYS A 35 22.48 -11.91 40.68
C LYS A 35 23.69 -10.99 40.59
N VAL A 36 23.58 -9.85 39.89
CA VAL A 36 24.51 -8.73 40.07
C VAL A 36 23.79 -7.62 40.83
N ARG A 37 24.33 -7.26 41.98
CA ARG A 37 23.86 -6.18 42.86
C ARG A 37 24.49 -4.87 42.40
N VAL A 38 23.68 -3.85 42.10
CA VAL A 38 24.11 -2.47 41.95
C VAL A 38 23.62 -1.68 43.18
N PRO A 39 24.48 -0.91 43.88
CA PRO A 39 24.06 -0.15 45.05
C PRO A 39 23.51 1.22 44.66
N GLY A 40 22.41 1.63 45.31
CA GLY A 40 22.00 3.01 45.55
C GLY A 40 20.85 3.55 44.70
N THR A 41 19.62 3.14 44.99
CA THR A 41 18.43 4.00 44.91
C THR A 41 17.47 3.56 46.01
N THR A 42 17.23 4.47 46.91
CA THR A 42 16.25 4.38 48.02
C THR A 42 14.85 4.40 47.48
N ASP A 43 13.97 3.62 48.07
CA ASP A 43 12.53 3.60 48.03
C ASP A 43 11.85 3.12 46.73
N ASP A 44 12.01 1.83 46.46
CA ASP A 44 10.90 0.99 45.99
C ASP A 44 10.91 -0.28 46.82
N ALA A 45 9.96 -0.40 47.74
CA ALA A 45 9.73 -1.61 48.49
C ALA A 45 9.42 -2.73 47.46
N PRO A 46 10.10 -3.90 47.57
CA PRO A 46 9.75 -4.99 46.67
C PRO A 46 8.34 -5.47 47.03
N LEU A 47 7.43 -5.40 46.09
CA LEU A 47 6.20 -6.17 46.11
C LEU A 47 6.60 -7.64 46.20
N SER A 48 6.59 -8.14 47.43
CA SER A 48 7.01 -9.47 47.80
C SER A 48 5.89 -10.45 47.50
N ALA A 49 6.26 -11.50 46.90
CA ALA A 49 5.68 -12.83 46.77
C ALA A 49 5.43 -13.23 45.32
N PRO A 50 5.70 -14.44 44.94
CA PRO A 50 5.62 -14.86 43.55
C PRO A 50 4.17 -14.92 43.13
N GLU A 51 3.68 -13.89 42.38
CA GLU A 51 2.40 -13.89 41.64
C GLU A 51 2.32 -15.08 40.65
N SER A 52 3.42 -15.80 40.46
CA SER A 52 3.50 -16.99 39.61
C SER A 52 2.66 -18.18 40.12
N LEU A 53 2.21 -18.17 41.39
CA LEU A 53 1.38 -19.25 41.98
C LEU A 53 -0.12 -19.02 41.92
N LEU A 54 -0.60 -17.85 41.44
CA LEU A 54 -2.03 -17.52 41.38
C LEU A 54 -2.51 -17.18 39.98
N ARG A 55 -2.13 -17.96 38.96
CA ARG A 55 -2.75 -17.82 37.67
C ARG A 55 -4.20 -18.35 37.73
N VAL A 56 -5.14 -17.47 38.05
CA VAL A 56 -6.57 -17.75 38.19
C VAL A 56 -7.28 -17.81 36.82
N LEU A 57 -6.59 -17.43 35.76
CA LEU A 57 -7.15 -17.32 34.42
C LEU A 57 -6.77 -18.51 33.55
N PRO A 58 -7.60 -18.89 32.59
CA PRO A 58 -7.25 -19.84 31.53
C PRO A 58 -5.99 -19.40 30.76
N GLN A 59 -5.49 -20.27 29.88
CA GLN A 59 -4.34 -19.97 29.04
C GLN A 59 -4.58 -18.71 28.19
N ASP A 60 -3.59 -17.82 28.16
CA ASP A 60 -3.68 -16.59 27.36
C ASP A 60 -3.75 -16.91 25.86
N ALA A 61 -4.53 -16.10 25.12
CA ALA A 61 -4.41 -16.08 23.70
C ALA A 61 -2.98 -15.65 23.28
N GLU A 62 -2.43 -16.27 22.25
CA GLU A 62 -1.05 -16.06 21.79
C GLU A 62 -0.70 -14.56 21.59
N GLN A 63 -1.67 -13.77 21.14
CA GLN A 63 -1.49 -12.35 20.86
C GLN A 63 -1.76 -11.43 22.07
N ARG A 64 -2.23 -11.94 23.20
CA ARG A 64 -2.62 -11.11 24.35
C ARG A 64 -1.48 -10.27 24.91
N ALA A 65 -0.32 -10.88 25.13
CA ALA A 65 0.85 -10.19 25.66
C ALA A 65 1.40 -9.16 24.68
N ILE A 66 1.41 -9.48 23.37
CA ILE A 66 1.83 -8.57 22.30
C ILE A 66 0.91 -7.36 22.27
N ALA A 67 -0.41 -7.58 22.24
CA ALA A 67 -1.40 -6.49 22.19
C ALA A 67 -1.35 -5.60 23.45
N HIS A 68 -1.16 -6.19 24.64
CA HIS A 68 -1.00 -5.43 25.88
C HIS A 68 0.27 -4.59 25.91
N ASN A 69 1.38 -5.13 25.39
CA ASN A 69 2.66 -4.43 25.37
C ASN A 69 2.68 -3.30 24.34
N GLU A 70 1.89 -3.38 23.27
CA GLU A 70 1.80 -2.33 22.25
C GLU A 70 1.17 -1.05 22.81
N VAL A 71 0.10 -1.19 23.62
CA VAL A 71 -0.67 -0.05 24.16
C VAL A 71 -0.74 -0.12 25.68
N HIS A 72 0.39 0.01 26.36
CA HIS A 72 0.42 0.17 27.81
C HIS A 72 0.71 1.62 28.22
N ALA A 73 0.31 1.98 29.45
CA ALA A 73 0.59 3.31 29.98
C ALA A 73 2.08 3.60 30.06
N ARG A 74 2.57 4.56 29.28
CA ARG A 74 3.93 5.06 29.35
C ARG A 74 3.92 6.37 30.11
N PRO A 75 4.74 6.53 31.17
CA PRO A 75 4.78 7.77 31.92
C PRO A 75 5.30 8.90 31.02
N THR A 76 4.56 10.02 30.96
CA THR A 76 4.99 11.23 30.27
C THR A 76 6.33 11.71 30.83
N VAL A 77 7.21 12.21 29.98
CA VAL A 77 8.47 12.81 30.42
C VAL A 77 8.16 14.00 31.32
N ALA A 78 8.59 14.00 32.58
CA ALA A 78 8.54 15.16 33.44
C ALA A 78 9.67 16.13 33.05
N ILE A 79 9.32 17.37 32.67
CA ILE A 79 10.28 18.40 32.23
C ILE A 79 10.30 19.52 33.27
N ARG A 80 11.41 19.67 33.97
CA ARG A 80 11.65 20.79 34.87
C ARG A 80 12.02 22.02 34.04
N LEU A 81 11.39 23.15 34.34
CA LEU A 81 11.60 24.39 33.60
C LEU A 81 12.60 25.33 34.33
N PRO A 82 13.35 26.18 33.61
CA PRO A 82 13.39 26.28 32.14
C PRO A 82 14.16 25.11 31.50
N ALA A 83 13.79 24.69 30.28
CA ALA A 83 14.35 23.55 29.63
C ALA A 83 14.51 23.75 28.12
N LEU A 84 15.53 23.09 27.54
CA LEU A 84 15.67 22.90 26.11
C LEU A 84 15.30 21.45 25.77
N VAL A 85 14.43 21.30 24.83
CA VAL A 85 14.08 20.01 24.22
C VAL A 85 14.58 19.99 22.78
N VAL A 86 15.45 19.04 22.46
CA VAL A 86 15.85 18.75 21.08
C VAL A 86 15.19 17.46 20.66
N TYR A 87 14.39 17.54 19.66
CA TYR A 87 13.59 16.43 19.13
C TYR A 87 13.97 16.16 17.69
N ILE A 88 14.15 14.89 17.36
CA ILE A 88 14.46 14.45 16.00
C ILE A 88 13.64 13.21 15.72
N ALA A 89 12.86 13.25 14.66
CA ALA A 89 12.15 12.09 14.09
C ALA A 89 12.81 11.71 12.77
N LEU A 90 13.14 10.43 12.61
CA LEU A 90 13.81 9.89 11.44
C LEU A 90 12.97 8.76 10.85
N LEU A 91 12.80 8.72 9.53
CA LEU A 91 12.27 7.56 8.85
C LEU A 91 13.21 6.38 9.09
N ASN A 92 12.65 5.26 9.54
CA ASN A 92 13.41 4.08 9.93
C ASN A 92 13.32 2.92 8.92
N GLU A 93 12.89 3.22 7.70
CA GLU A 93 12.95 2.28 6.60
C GLU A 93 14.40 1.84 6.38
N HIS A 94 14.64 0.54 6.39
CA HIS A 94 15.98 -0.07 6.31
C HIS A 94 16.92 0.17 7.50
N VAL A 95 16.42 0.71 8.62
CA VAL A 95 17.21 0.86 9.87
C VAL A 95 16.84 -0.25 10.83
N SER A 96 17.83 -1.04 11.26
CA SER A 96 17.61 -2.10 12.23
C SER A 96 17.72 -1.59 13.68
N ARG A 97 17.13 -2.34 14.64
CA ARG A 97 17.28 -2.04 16.07
C ARG A 97 18.73 -2.13 16.55
N GLU A 98 19.50 -3.01 15.94
CA GLU A 98 20.93 -3.19 16.22
C GLU A 98 21.71 -1.92 15.88
N GLN A 99 21.41 -1.29 14.73
CA GLN A 99 22.03 -0.01 14.35
C GLN A 99 21.64 1.12 15.31
N GLU A 100 20.38 1.21 15.71
CA GLU A 100 19.93 2.18 16.71
C GLU A 100 20.58 1.93 18.06
N CYS A 101 20.69 0.67 18.49
CA CYS A 101 21.36 0.29 19.72
C CYS A 101 22.87 0.65 19.69
N GLN A 102 23.55 0.34 18.59
CA GLN A 102 24.96 0.72 18.40
C GLN A 102 25.16 2.23 18.50
N HIS A 103 24.25 3.01 17.91
CA HIS A 103 24.29 4.45 18.00
C HIS A 103 24.05 4.97 19.44
N LEU A 104 23.09 4.39 20.16
CA LEU A 104 22.84 4.71 21.57
C LEU A 104 24.03 4.37 22.47
N ARG A 105 24.80 3.32 22.17
CA ARG A 105 26.03 2.95 22.91
C ARG A 105 27.12 4.01 22.86
N LEU A 106 27.08 4.92 21.89
CA LEU A 106 28.00 6.05 21.80
C LEU A 106 27.75 7.12 22.88
N LEU A 107 26.62 7.05 23.59
CA LEU A 107 26.34 7.95 24.70
C LEU A 107 27.14 7.54 25.94
N PRO A 108 27.56 8.52 26.78
CA PRO A 108 28.34 8.24 27.98
C PRO A 108 27.66 7.23 28.90
N GLY A 109 28.39 6.21 29.35
CA GLY A 109 27.89 5.20 30.27
C GLY A 109 27.00 4.12 29.65
N LEU A 110 26.76 4.11 28.33
CA LEU A 110 25.87 3.16 27.66
C LEU A 110 26.59 2.10 26.80
N GLY A 111 27.90 1.96 26.90
CA GLY A 111 28.67 1.02 26.06
C GLY A 111 28.20 -0.45 26.16
N THR A 112 27.53 -0.84 27.24
CA THR A 112 26.99 -2.17 27.49
C THR A 112 25.50 -2.31 27.23
N LEU A 113 24.85 -1.35 26.58
CA LEU A 113 23.42 -1.42 26.26
C LEU A 113 23.15 -2.63 25.36
N GLU A 114 22.26 -3.51 25.76
CA GLU A 114 21.84 -4.70 25.00
C GLU A 114 20.63 -4.37 24.12
N VAL A 115 20.54 -5.03 22.95
CA VAL A 115 19.47 -4.80 21.97
C VAL A 115 18.11 -5.21 22.52
N GLU A 116 18.06 -6.20 23.40
CA GLU A 116 16.86 -6.70 24.08
C GLU A 116 16.13 -5.60 24.86
N ARG A 117 16.86 -4.60 25.38
CA ARG A 117 16.26 -3.43 26.04
C ARG A 117 15.46 -2.53 25.11
N LEU A 118 15.66 -2.66 23.79
CA LEU A 118 14.91 -1.94 22.76
C LEU A 118 13.68 -2.72 22.28
N ALA A 119 13.47 -3.96 22.77
CA ALA A 119 12.35 -4.82 22.35
C ALA A 119 10.96 -4.18 22.57
N GLY A 120 10.82 -3.36 23.62
CA GLY A 120 9.58 -2.63 23.93
C GLY A 120 9.33 -1.36 23.11
N ASN A 121 10.16 -1.09 22.09
CA ASN A 121 10.07 0.11 21.25
C ASN A 121 10.12 1.46 22.02
N PHE A 122 10.58 1.42 23.27
CA PHE A 122 10.70 2.58 24.14
C PHE A 122 11.88 2.41 25.09
N LEU A 123 12.72 3.43 25.17
CA LEU A 123 13.82 3.48 26.14
C LEU A 123 14.00 4.92 26.63
N ARG A 124 14.05 5.09 27.96
CA ARG A 124 14.40 6.36 28.58
C ARG A 124 15.71 6.21 29.34
N LEU A 125 16.61 7.14 29.11
CA LEU A 125 17.94 7.19 29.67
C LEU A 125 18.12 8.52 30.41
N HIS A 126 18.62 8.46 31.63
CA HIS A 126 19.03 9.63 32.42
C HIS A 126 20.53 9.68 32.42
N LEU A 127 21.09 10.74 31.89
CA LEU A 127 22.53 10.97 31.79
C LEU A 127 22.89 12.19 32.66
N ASP A 128 24.19 12.43 32.83
CA ASP A 128 24.61 13.59 33.63
C ASP A 128 24.18 14.89 32.96
N GLY A 129 23.17 15.51 33.59
CA GLY A 129 22.61 16.81 33.19
C GLY A 129 21.67 16.83 31.97
N PHE A 130 21.29 15.69 31.38
CA PHE A 130 20.27 15.60 30.35
C PHE A 130 19.62 14.20 30.35
N SER A 131 18.49 14.08 29.66
CA SER A 131 17.85 12.80 29.42
C SER A 131 17.62 12.58 27.94
N VAL A 132 17.70 11.31 27.52
CA VAL A 132 17.38 10.88 26.15
C VAL A 132 16.24 9.90 26.20
N THR A 133 15.21 10.13 25.42
CA THR A 133 14.13 9.17 25.17
C THR A 133 14.21 8.72 23.74
N TRP A 134 14.34 7.42 23.53
CA TRP A 134 14.25 6.76 22.23
C TRP A 134 12.91 6.05 22.14
N GLU A 135 12.23 6.21 21.00
CA GLU A 135 10.93 5.61 20.77
C GLU A 135 10.77 5.26 19.30
N ARG A 136 10.55 3.98 19.01
CA ARG A 136 10.42 3.45 17.66
C ARG A 136 8.97 3.20 17.33
N HIS A 137 8.50 3.77 16.22
CA HIS A 137 7.22 3.53 15.59
C HIS A 137 7.41 2.67 14.34
N THR A 138 6.30 2.33 13.67
CA THR A 138 6.33 1.49 12.45
C THR A 138 7.15 2.15 11.33
N GLU A 139 7.01 3.46 11.11
CA GLU A 139 7.60 4.17 9.99
C GLU A 139 8.76 5.09 10.37
N PHE A 140 8.83 5.47 11.64
CA PHE A 140 9.85 6.40 12.12
C PHE A 140 10.29 6.08 13.53
N THR A 141 11.48 6.55 13.86
CA THR A 141 12.05 6.51 15.21
C THR A 141 12.26 7.94 15.68
N ARG A 142 11.90 8.23 16.93
CA ARG A 142 12.10 9.55 17.53
C ARG A 142 13.07 9.53 18.67
N TYR A 143 13.90 10.57 18.72
CA TYR A 143 14.83 10.85 19.81
C TYR A 143 14.44 12.17 20.44
N THR A 144 14.20 12.17 21.74
CA THR A 144 13.87 13.38 22.51
C THR A 144 14.93 13.58 23.57
N ILE A 145 15.68 14.65 23.45
CA ILE A 145 16.75 15.04 24.38
C ILE A 145 16.24 16.22 25.20
N VAL A 146 16.24 16.10 26.51
CA VAL A 146 15.79 17.14 27.43
C VAL A 146 16.94 17.52 28.33
N GLN A 147 17.30 18.80 28.34
CA GLN A 147 18.29 19.36 29.23
C GLN A 147 17.78 20.65 29.87
N PRO A 148 18.22 20.99 31.12
CA PRO A 148 17.90 22.26 31.71
C PRO A 148 18.57 23.40 30.95
N LEU A 149 17.89 24.55 30.86
CA LEU A 149 18.49 25.82 30.46
C LEU A 149 19.04 26.54 31.70
N ALA A 150 20.02 27.42 31.48
CA ALA A 150 20.48 28.29 32.55
C ALA A 150 19.35 29.21 33.03
N GLU A 151 19.28 29.49 34.32
CA GLU A 151 18.26 30.40 34.90
C GLU A 151 18.34 31.80 34.31
N SER A 152 19.50 32.20 33.80
CA SER A 152 19.71 33.49 33.11
C SER A 152 19.00 33.58 31.75
N VAL A 153 18.57 32.42 31.16
CA VAL A 153 17.81 32.43 29.91
C VAL A 153 16.38 32.82 30.18
N SER A 154 16.00 33.98 29.67
CA SER A 154 14.68 34.55 29.83
C SER A 154 14.05 34.86 28.46
N LEU A 155 12.76 35.17 28.46
CA LEU A 155 12.05 35.55 27.24
C LEU A 155 12.67 36.76 26.54
N ALA A 156 13.26 37.68 27.30
CA ALA A 156 13.97 38.87 26.80
C ALA A 156 15.40 38.58 26.32
N SER A 157 15.91 37.35 26.47
CA SER A 157 17.23 36.97 25.97
C SER A 157 17.29 37.07 24.46
N SER A 158 18.33 37.70 23.93
CA SER A 158 18.48 37.95 22.50
C SER A 158 19.20 36.85 21.74
N ASP A 159 19.67 35.80 22.42
CA ASP A 159 20.42 34.70 21.77
C ASP A 159 19.56 33.44 21.63
N PRO A 160 18.97 33.23 20.44
CA PRO A 160 18.23 31.99 20.14
C PRO A 160 19.15 30.82 19.81
N ASN A 161 20.48 30.98 19.81
CA ASN A 161 21.40 29.91 19.43
C ASN A 161 21.61 28.89 20.55
N LEU A 162 20.56 28.23 20.94
CA LEU A 162 20.55 27.22 22.00
C LEU A 162 21.42 25.99 21.67
N MET A 163 21.93 25.86 20.42
CA MET A 163 22.78 24.71 20.03
C MET A 163 24.16 24.74 20.67
N SER A 164 24.71 25.93 20.98
CA SER A 164 25.99 26.05 21.69
C SER A 164 25.92 25.53 23.14
N ALA A 165 24.73 25.40 23.68
CA ALA A 165 24.48 24.90 25.05
C ALA A 165 24.17 23.40 25.12
N LEU A 166 24.18 22.68 24.01
CA LEU A 166 23.88 21.24 23.99
C LEU A 166 24.97 20.44 24.72
N ARG A 167 24.55 19.59 25.64
CA ARG A 167 25.43 18.64 26.33
C ARG A 167 25.75 17.42 25.50
N ILE A 168 24.92 17.11 24.51
CA ILE A 168 25.18 16.03 23.54
C ILE A 168 26.03 16.55 22.40
N ALA A 169 26.98 15.74 21.95
CA ALA A 169 27.89 16.12 20.87
C ALA A 169 27.11 16.29 19.54
N PRO A 170 27.35 17.39 18.78
CA PRO A 170 26.70 17.58 17.47
C PRO A 170 26.96 16.43 16.48
N GLU A 171 28.13 15.78 16.56
CA GLU A 171 28.51 14.61 15.77
C GLU A 171 27.57 13.42 16.05
N TRP A 172 27.17 13.23 17.31
CA TRP A 172 26.18 12.19 17.66
C TRP A 172 24.83 12.44 16.98
N LEU A 173 24.36 13.68 16.98
CA LEU A 173 23.12 14.07 16.29
C LEU A 173 23.20 13.87 14.76
N ARG A 174 24.36 14.22 14.19
CA ARG A 174 24.58 14.10 12.73
C ARG A 174 24.59 12.67 12.24
N ASN A 175 25.02 11.74 13.07
CA ASN A 175 25.18 10.32 12.75
C ASN A 175 23.98 9.44 13.21
N LEU A 176 22.85 10.06 13.58
CA LEU A 176 21.64 9.31 13.89
C LEU A 176 21.21 8.43 12.72
N PRO A 177 20.89 7.14 12.96
CA PRO A 177 20.50 6.23 11.88
C PRO A 177 19.11 6.56 11.33
N GLY A 178 19.00 6.71 10.01
CA GLY A 178 17.76 7.03 9.31
C GLY A 178 17.79 8.37 8.58
N GLN A 179 16.67 8.76 8.03
CA GLN A 179 16.50 10.03 7.30
C GLN A 179 15.64 10.98 8.11
N THR A 180 16.14 12.17 8.39
CA THR A 180 15.42 13.17 9.18
C THR A 180 14.13 13.61 8.49
N ILE A 181 12.99 13.46 9.17
CA ILE A 181 11.69 13.93 8.72
C ILE A 181 11.22 15.17 9.50
N ALA A 182 11.50 15.24 10.80
CA ALA A 182 11.25 16.41 11.62
C ALA A 182 12.38 16.60 12.62
N ALA A 183 12.83 17.83 12.79
CA ALA A 183 13.83 18.20 13.78
C ALA A 183 13.45 19.53 14.43
N ILE A 184 13.24 19.52 15.74
CA ILE A 184 12.65 20.62 16.48
C ILE A 184 13.54 20.98 17.68
N LYS A 185 13.82 22.27 17.86
CA LYS A 185 14.30 22.82 19.09
C LYS A 185 13.16 23.52 19.80
N LEU A 186 12.78 23.01 20.94
CA LEU A 186 11.74 23.61 21.75
C LEU A 186 12.37 24.20 23.01
N ALA A 187 12.36 25.52 23.13
CA ALA A 187 12.71 26.22 24.35
C ALA A 187 11.45 26.36 25.20
N PHE A 188 11.50 25.86 26.43
CA PHE A 188 10.39 25.97 27.37
C PHE A 188 10.80 26.89 28.52
N LEU A 189 10.29 28.12 28.50
CA LEU A 189 10.64 29.18 29.42
C LEU A 189 9.54 29.43 30.45
N GLN A 190 9.93 30.13 31.52
CA GLN A 190 9.00 30.57 32.55
C GLN A 190 8.84 32.07 32.48
N SER A 191 7.58 32.57 32.50
CA SER A 191 7.25 33.98 32.55
C SER A 191 5.82 34.18 33.06
N ASP A 192 5.47 35.40 33.39
CA ASP A 192 4.09 35.79 33.67
C ASP A 192 3.28 35.82 32.36
N LEU A 193 2.11 35.22 32.38
CA LEU A 193 1.18 35.18 31.26
C LEU A 193 0.04 36.19 31.34
N SER A 194 0.07 37.12 32.28
CA SER A 194 -0.97 38.15 32.45
C SER A 194 -1.16 39.04 31.21
N ASN A 195 -0.08 39.20 30.42
CA ASN A 195 -0.08 39.93 29.16
C ASN A 195 0.42 39.03 27.99
N PRO A 196 -0.44 38.25 27.36
CA PRO A 196 -0.03 37.38 26.23
C PRO A 196 0.53 38.13 25.03
N THR A 197 0.01 39.34 24.74
CA THR A 197 0.53 40.17 23.64
C THR A 197 1.95 40.67 23.95
N GLY A 198 2.25 41.05 25.18
CA GLY A 198 3.59 41.44 25.62
C GLY A 198 4.58 40.26 25.53
N CYS A 199 4.15 39.04 25.91
CA CYS A 199 4.96 37.84 25.74
C CYS A 199 5.27 37.58 24.28
N LEU A 200 4.29 37.76 23.38
CA LEU A 200 4.48 37.60 21.95
C LEU A 200 5.50 38.58 21.37
N GLU A 201 5.39 39.88 21.74
CA GLU A 201 6.34 40.88 21.27
C GLU A 201 7.78 40.59 21.73
N GLN A 202 7.98 40.14 22.95
CA GLN A 202 9.29 39.70 23.44
C GLN A 202 9.79 38.45 22.69
N SER A 203 8.88 37.54 22.30
CA SER A 203 9.21 36.32 21.54
C SER A 203 9.79 36.63 20.16
N ARG A 204 9.57 37.81 19.58
CA ARG A 204 10.10 38.17 18.25
C ARG A 204 11.63 38.09 18.21
N ALA A 205 12.32 38.35 19.30
CA ALA A 205 13.77 38.24 19.39
C ALA A 205 14.28 36.79 19.10
N TRP A 206 13.43 35.78 19.29
CA TRP A 206 13.75 34.37 19.06
C TRP A 206 13.59 33.90 17.61
N PHE A 207 12.83 34.66 16.79
CA PHE A 207 12.44 34.25 15.45
C PHE A 207 12.88 35.25 14.36
N GLY A 208 13.36 36.43 14.75
CA GLY A 208 13.64 37.51 13.81
C GLY A 208 12.37 38.13 13.23
N GLU A 209 12.43 38.57 11.96
CA GLU A 209 11.33 39.26 11.27
C GLU A 209 10.27 38.33 10.67
N HIS A 210 10.33 37.02 10.93
CA HIS A 210 9.36 36.09 10.37
C HIS A 210 7.96 36.27 10.97
N PRO A 211 6.88 36.04 10.18
CA PRO A 211 5.52 35.98 10.69
C PRO A 211 5.38 34.90 11.74
N LEU A 212 4.90 35.28 12.93
CA LEU A 212 4.73 34.36 14.04
C LEU A 212 3.33 33.75 14.07
N LEU A 213 3.26 32.49 14.44
CA LEU A 213 2.06 31.80 14.86
C LEU A 213 2.12 31.69 16.38
N ALA A 214 1.05 32.07 17.05
CA ALA A 214 1.03 31.99 18.49
C ALA A 214 -0.36 31.64 19.03
N SER A 215 -0.38 30.81 20.05
CA SER A 215 -1.61 30.38 20.71
C SER A 215 -1.43 30.32 22.20
N VAL A 216 -2.43 30.83 22.93
CA VAL A 216 -2.60 30.50 24.35
C VAL A 216 -3.20 29.10 24.41
N MET A 217 -2.55 28.19 25.12
CA MET A 217 -2.94 26.77 25.18
C MET A 217 -3.73 26.44 26.45
N GLY A 218 -4.73 25.57 26.26
CA GLY A 218 -5.59 25.08 27.32
C GLY A 218 -6.79 25.99 27.61
N ALA A 219 -7.88 25.41 28.09
CA ALA A 219 -9.10 26.11 28.38
C ALA A 219 -8.91 27.25 29.42
N THR A 220 -7.91 27.14 30.30
CA THR A 220 -7.56 28.13 31.33
C THR A 220 -6.35 28.99 30.98
N GLY A 221 -5.82 28.88 29.75
CA GLY A 221 -4.68 29.69 29.34
C GLY A 221 -3.39 29.41 30.11
N HIS A 222 -3.01 28.14 30.22
CA HIS A 222 -1.88 27.70 31.06
C HIS A 222 -0.49 27.88 30.45
N SER A 223 -0.38 28.19 29.15
CA SER A 223 0.91 28.39 28.45
C SER A 223 0.69 29.06 27.11
N ILE A 224 1.73 29.64 26.55
CA ILE A 224 1.75 30.20 25.20
C ILE A 224 2.72 29.40 24.37
N SER A 225 2.34 28.98 23.17
CA SER A 225 3.24 28.42 22.17
C SER A 225 3.43 29.42 21.05
N VAL A 226 4.68 29.62 20.63
CA VAL A 226 5.07 30.50 19.52
C VAL A 226 5.97 29.72 18.57
N THR A 227 5.73 29.82 17.27
CA THR A 227 6.56 29.26 16.20
C THR A 227 6.37 30.03 14.90
N ASP A 228 7.25 29.84 13.94
CA ASP A 228 7.11 30.33 12.56
C ASP A 228 7.04 29.18 11.53
N PHE A 229 7.16 27.94 11.98
CA PHE A 229 7.25 26.73 11.14
C PHE A 229 8.27 26.83 10.00
N MET A 230 9.37 27.56 10.24
CA MET A 230 10.45 27.73 9.27
C MET A 230 11.62 26.81 9.57
N LEU A 231 12.04 26.06 8.55
CA LEU A 231 13.25 25.25 8.63
C LEU A 231 14.46 26.17 8.61
N ARG A 232 15.28 26.15 9.68
CA ARG A 232 16.50 26.93 9.79
C ARG A 232 17.66 26.27 9.00
N PRO A 233 18.72 27.01 8.67
CA PRO A 233 19.93 26.44 8.04
C PRO A 233 20.58 25.32 8.86
N SER A 234 20.35 25.28 10.17
CA SER A 234 20.78 24.19 11.06
C SER A 234 20.00 22.89 10.88
N GLY A 235 18.94 22.87 10.05
CA GLY A 235 18.04 21.73 9.87
C GLY A 235 16.96 21.62 10.93
N PHE A 236 16.84 22.57 11.86
CA PHE A 236 15.82 22.55 12.91
C PHE A 236 14.73 23.61 12.69
N GLU A 237 13.53 23.27 13.10
CA GLU A 237 12.44 24.21 13.36
C GLU A 237 12.50 24.66 14.82
N HIS A 238 12.00 25.87 15.11
CA HIS A 238 11.98 26.42 16.46
C HIS A 238 10.56 26.51 17.00
N ILE A 239 10.38 26.07 18.26
CA ILE A 239 9.17 26.28 19.03
C ILE A 239 9.58 26.93 20.37
N LEU A 240 8.91 28.00 20.75
CA LEU A 240 9.05 28.60 22.04
C LEU A 240 7.76 28.33 22.84
N VAL A 241 7.89 27.80 24.04
CA VAL A 241 6.76 27.65 24.97
C VAL A 241 7.03 28.47 26.22
N ILE A 242 6.04 29.24 26.62
CA ILE A 242 6.10 30.13 27.79
C ILE A 242 5.03 29.65 28.77
N ALA A 243 5.39 29.46 30.03
CA ALA A 243 4.46 29.01 31.05
C ALA A 243 4.74 29.70 32.40
N PRO A 244 3.78 29.77 33.33
CA PRO A 244 3.98 30.29 34.67
C PRO A 244 5.02 29.51 35.46
N HIS A 245 5.69 30.18 36.41
CA HIS A 245 6.71 29.57 37.30
C HIS A 245 6.17 28.36 38.08
N ALA A 246 4.88 28.36 38.42
CA ALA A 246 4.24 27.24 39.14
C ALA A 246 3.86 26.04 38.25
N THR A 247 4.33 25.97 36.98
CA THR A 247 3.96 24.90 36.06
C THR A 247 4.62 23.57 36.48
N ALA A 248 3.80 22.57 36.77
CA ALA A 248 4.27 21.25 37.15
C ALA A 248 5.05 20.58 36.00
N ALA A 249 6.14 19.87 36.30
CA ALA A 249 7.00 19.21 35.33
C ALA A 249 6.25 18.19 34.43
N THR A 250 5.26 17.48 34.96
CA THR A 250 4.41 16.57 34.20
C THR A 250 3.50 17.30 33.19
N ARG A 251 3.03 18.53 33.52
CA ARG A 251 2.29 19.36 32.59
C ARG A 251 3.18 19.84 31.47
N ALA A 252 4.38 20.35 31.80
CA ALA A 252 5.36 20.75 30.79
C ALA A 252 5.65 19.63 29.80
N GLY A 253 5.87 18.41 30.30
CA GLY A 253 6.08 17.23 29.46
C GLY A 253 4.91 16.94 28.51
N ARG A 254 3.66 17.00 29.01
CA ARG A 254 2.49 16.76 28.14
C ARG A 254 2.32 17.84 27.05
N ILE A 255 2.58 19.10 27.38
CA ILE A 255 2.54 20.19 26.38
C ILE A 255 3.60 19.94 25.31
N THR A 256 4.83 19.68 25.71
CA THR A 256 5.95 19.39 24.82
C THR A 256 5.61 18.21 23.89
N GLN A 257 5.16 17.10 24.44
CA GLN A 257 4.82 15.92 23.67
C GLN A 257 3.76 16.23 22.60
N ARG A 258 2.68 16.94 22.94
CA ARG A 258 1.62 17.29 21.98
C ARG A 258 2.11 18.18 20.84
N LEU A 259 2.95 19.17 21.13
CA LEU A 259 3.52 20.04 20.10
C LEU A 259 4.48 19.27 19.16
N LEU A 260 5.33 18.44 19.71
CA LEU A 260 6.25 17.61 18.93
C LEU A 260 5.51 16.59 18.05
N GLU A 261 4.48 15.95 18.59
CA GLU A 261 3.62 15.04 17.84
C GLU A 261 2.85 15.75 16.73
N LEU A 262 2.28 16.92 17.03
CA LEU A 262 1.56 17.76 16.05
C LEU A 262 2.45 18.05 14.84
N GLU A 263 3.68 18.50 15.10
CA GLU A 263 4.63 18.87 14.05
C GLU A 263 5.09 17.64 13.25
N THR A 264 5.43 16.55 13.92
CA THR A 264 5.83 15.30 13.27
C THR A 264 4.73 14.78 12.33
N TYR A 265 3.49 14.73 12.82
CA TYR A 265 2.37 14.26 12.01
C TYR A 265 2.01 15.23 10.89
N ARG A 266 2.23 16.55 11.08
CA ARG A 266 2.10 17.53 10.01
C ARG A 266 3.02 17.20 8.85
N ILE A 267 4.30 16.98 9.10
CA ILE A 267 5.29 16.67 8.06
C ILE A 267 4.99 15.31 7.42
N LEU A 268 4.72 14.28 8.22
CA LEU A 268 4.40 12.94 7.71
C LEU A 268 3.14 12.96 6.81
N SER A 269 2.13 13.75 7.17
CA SER A 269 0.93 13.90 6.34
C SER A 269 1.19 14.59 5.00
N LEU A 270 2.26 15.39 4.88
CA LEU A 270 2.63 16.08 3.64
C LEU A 270 3.47 15.23 2.68
N LEU A 271 4.00 14.08 3.11
CA LEU A 271 4.77 13.19 2.23
C LEU A 271 3.94 12.74 1.02
N GLY A 272 2.69 12.35 1.23
CA GLY A 272 1.80 11.97 0.15
C GLY A 272 1.44 13.11 -0.81
N PHE A 273 1.57 14.37 -0.38
CA PHE A 273 1.31 15.52 -1.25
C PHE A 273 2.35 15.65 -2.37
N SER A 274 3.63 15.37 -2.09
CA SER A 274 4.67 15.35 -3.12
C SER A 274 4.41 14.23 -4.13
N VAL A 275 4.02 13.06 -3.66
CA VAL A 275 3.62 11.90 -4.49
C VAL A 275 2.41 12.25 -5.36
N ALA A 276 1.37 12.85 -4.81
CA ALA A 276 0.19 13.27 -5.55
C ALA A 276 0.53 14.25 -6.68
N LYS A 277 1.44 15.21 -6.44
CA LYS A 277 1.93 16.13 -7.49
C LYS A 277 2.68 15.41 -8.61
N GLN A 278 3.48 14.40 -8.30
CA GLN A 278 4.22 13.61 -9.29
C GLN A 278 3.28 12.73 -10.14
N LEU A 279 2.19 12.24 -9.55
CA LEU A 279 1.20 11.42 -10.27
C LEU A 279 0.29 12.23 -11.20
N TRP A 280 0.06 13.51 -10.93
CA TRP A 280 -0.85 14.35 -11.71
C TRP A 280 -0.63 14.30 -13.22
N PRO A 281 0.61 14.46 -13.77
CA PRO A 281 0.83 14.42 -15.21
C PRO A 281 0.56 13.05 -15.81
N MET A 282 0.85 11.98 -15.09
CA MET A 282 0.57 10.60 -15.52
C MET A 282 -0.94 10.36 -15.62
N LEU A 283 -1.70 10.73 -14.58
CA LEU A 283 -3.15 10.62 -14.57
C LEU A 283 -3.82 11.40 -15.70
N SER A 284 -3.33 12.63 -15.97
CA SER A 284 -3.89 13.44 -17.06
C SER A 284 -3.66 12.82 -18.44
N ARG A 285 -2.47 12.23 -18.66
CA ARG A 285 -2.18 11.49 -19.91
C ARG A 285 -3.02 10.22 -20.03
N ALA A 286 -3.16 9.48 -18.92
CA ALA A 286 -3.94 8.25 -18.89
C ALA A 286 -5.45 8.50 -19.11
N ASP A 287 -6.00 9.59 -18.58
CA ASP A 287 -7.38 10.02 -18.85
C ASP A 287 -7.58 10.35 -20.34
N GLN A 288 -6.63 11.08 -20.95
CA GLN A 288 -6.69 11.42 -22.38
C GLN A 288 -6.60 10.16 -23.25
N GLU A 289 -5.64 9.29 -22.96
CA GLU A 289 -5.47 8.02 -23.67
C GLU A 289 -6.74 7.14 -23.62
N LEU A 290 -7.38 7.06 -22.44
CA LEU A 290 -8.64 6.34 -22.29
C LEU A 290 -9.77 6.99 -23.10
N ALA A 291 -9.83 8.32 -23.15
CA ALA A 291 -10.79 9.05 -23.96
C ALA A 291 -10.59 8.77 -25.45
N ASP A 292 -9.33 8.78 -25.93
CA ASP A 292 -8.98 8.50 -27.32
C ASP A 292 -9.32 7.06 -27.71
N ILE A 293 -9.02 6.07 -26.84
CA ILE A 293 -9.42 4.67 -27.02
C ILE A 293 -10.94 4.56 -27.13
N THR A 294 -11.68 5.25 -26.26
CA THR A 294 -13.14 5.22 -26.27
C THR A 294 -13.72 5.80 -27.56
N ALA A 295 -13.16 6.91 -28.05
CA ALA A 295 -13.56 7.52 -29.32
C ALA A 295 -13.26 6.61 -30.53
N GLN A 296 -12.12 5.91 -30.53
CA GLN A 296 -11.77 4.94 -31.58
C GLN A 296 -12.67 3.71 -31.55
N LEU A 297 -13.09 3.25 -30.37
CA LEU A 297 -14.09 2.20 -30.21
C LEU A 297 -15.43 2.58 -30.84
N GLU A 298 -15.85 3.82 -30.67
CA GLU A 298 -17.11 4.33 -31.24
C GLU A 298 -17.05 4.46 -32.77
N SER A 299 -15.94 5.00 -33.28
CA SER A 299 -15.75 5.25 -34.72
C SER A 299 -15.49 4.01 -35.58
N LYS A 300 -15.13 2.87 -34.95
CA LYS A 300 -14.71 1.59 -35.59
C LYS A 300 -13.57 1.74 -36.61
N LEU A 301 -12.71 2.72 -36.44
CA LEU A 301 -11.57 2.99 -37.34
C LEU A 301 -10.36 2.16 -37.06
N ALA A 302 -10.19 1.72 -35.80
CA ALA A 302 -9.05 0.91 -35.34
C ALA A 302 -9.45 -0.56 -35.18
N SER A 303 -8.45 -1.44 -35.22
CA SER A 303 -8.61 -2.86 -34.91
C SER A 303 -8.99 -3.03 -33.43
N ASP A 304 -10.04 -3.80 -33.16
CA ASP A 304 -10.44 -4.11 -31.78
C ASP A 304 -9.30 -4.77 -30.99
N GLN A 305 -8.43 -5.53 -31.65
CA GLN A 305 -7.26 -6.19 -31.03
C GLN A 305 -6.20 -5.15 -30.61
N ASP A 306 -5.85 -4.19 -31.48
CA ASP A 306 -4.86 -3.16 -31.17
C ASP A 306 -5.33 -2.25 -30.03
N LEU A 307 -6.63 -1.94 -30.01
CA LEU A 307 -7.25 -1.18 -28.92
C LEU A 307 -7.22 -1.96 -27.61
N LEU A 308 -7.41 -3.28 -27.62
CA LEU A 308 -7.34 -4.14 -26.44
C LEU A 308 -5.93 -4.14 -25.89
N ASP A 309 -4.89 -4.29 -26.72
CA ASP A 309 -3.50 -4.30 -26.30
C ASP A 309 -3.10 -2.95 -25.68
N THR A 310 -3.53 -1.85 -26.28
CA THR A 310 -3.31 -0.49 -25.75
C THR A 310 -3.98 -0.33 -24.39
N LEU A 311 -5.22 -0.80 -24.28
CA LEU A 311 -5.99 -0.69 -23.03
C LEU A 311 -5.42 -1.57 -21.92
N VAL A 312 -4.90 -2.76 -22.24
CA VAL A 312 -4.18 -3.63 -21.29
C VAL A 312 -2.90 -2.95 -20.80
N SER A 313 -2.16 -2.30 -21.69
CA SER A 313 -0.96 -1.52 -21.30
C SER A 313 -1.32 -0.36 -20.38
N LEU A 314 -2.40 0.38 -20.69
CA LEU A 314 -2.92 1.46 -19.84
C LEU A 314 -3.35 0.92 -18.47
N ALA A 315 -4.09 -0.20 -18.43
CA ALA A 315 -4.50 -0.87 -17.20
C ALA A 315 -3.31 -1.23 -16.31
N ALA A 316 -2.27 -1.83 -16.89
CA ALA A 316 -1.06 -2.20 -16.16
C ALA A 316 -0.32 -0.99 -15.55
N ARG A 317 -0.27 0.16 -16.27
CA ARG A 317 0.32 1.39 -15.74
C ARG A 317 -0.50 1.98 -14.58
N VAL A 318 -1.82 2.01 -14.72
CA VAL A 318 -2.73 2.52 -13.69
C VAL A 318 -2.67 1.65 -12.44
N GLU A 319 -2.68 0.32 -12.61
CA GLU A 319 -2.61 -0.63 -11.49
C GLU A 319 -1.27 -0.54 -10.75
N ARG A 320 -0.17 -0.42 -11.48
CA ARG A 320 1.15 -0.20 -10.87
C ARG A 320 1.17 1.09 -10.06
N ALA A 321 0.67 2.20 -10.62
CA ALA A 321 0.61 3.47 -9.90
C ALA A 321 -0.27 3.38 -8.65
N THR A 322 -1.36 2.61 -8.69
CA THR A 322 -2.21 2.34 -7.54
C THR A 322 -1.45 1.56 -6.47
N ALA A 323 -0.82 0.45 -6.84
CA ALA A 323 -0.10 -0.42 -5.90
C ALA A 323 1.07 0.31 -5.21
N GLU A 324 1.83 1.11 -5.96
CA GLU A 324 2.98 1.85 -5.43
C GLU A 324 2.56 2.98 -4.46
N ASN A 325 1.37 3.55 -4.60
CA ASN A 325 1.01 4.79 -3.90
C ASN A 325 -0.14 4.65 -2.88
N VAL A 326 -0.87 3.53 -2.85
CA VAL A 326 -1.98 3.31 -1.90
C VAL A 326 -1.54 3.47 -0.44
N TYR A 327 -0.33 3.03 -0.12
CA TYR A 327 0.23 3.16 1.22
C TYR A 327 0.45 4.62 1.61
N HIS A 328 1.09 5.43 0.73
CA HIS A 328 1.35 6.85 0.96
C HIS A 328 0.07 7.65 1.17
N PHE A 329 -0.98 7.37 0.41
CA PHE A 329 -2.27 8.05 0.55
C PHE A 329 -2.99 7.65 1.84
N SER A 330 -2.95 6.37 2.19
CA SER A 330 -3.52 5.87 3.45
C SER A 330 -2.80 6.45 4.67
N ALA A 331 -1.47 6.50 4.65
CA ALA A 331 -0.63 7.09 5.69
C ALA A 331 -0.93 8.60 5.84
N THR A 332 -1.02 9.33 4.71
CA THR A 332 -1.39 10.76 4.72
C THR A 332 -2.71 11.01 5.45
N ARG A 333 -3.75 10.23 5.16
CA ARG A 333 -5.05 10.37 5.85
C ARG A 333 -4.95 10.06 7.35
N ALA A 334 -4.24 9.00 7.70
CA ALA A 334 -4.04 8.60 9.09
C ALA A 334 -3.31 9.68 9.88
N TYR A 335 -2.18 10.19 9.36
CA TYR A 335 -1.43 11.26 10.03
C TYR A 335 -2.20 12.58 10.09
N HIS A 336 -2.96 12.94 9.04
CA HIS A 336 -3.82 14.11 9.08
C HIS A 336 -4.89 14.02 10.18
N ALA A 337 -5.50 12.85 10.35
CA ALA A 337 -6.45 12.63 11.45
C ALA A 337 -5.79 12.85 12.82
N LEU A 338 -4.54 12.40 13.00
CA LEU A 338 -3.77 12.65 14.22
C LEU A 338 -3.44 14.13 14.40
N VAL A 339 -3.10 14.87 13.33
CA VAL A 339 -2.92 16.34 13.40
C VAL A 339 -4.17 17.03 13.91
N LEU A 340 -5.34 16.69 13.38
CA LEU A 340 -6.62 17.27 13.82
C LEU A 340 -6.90 16.95 15.28
N GLN A 341 -6.67 15.71 15.70
CA GLN A 341 -6.84 15.30 17.10
C GLN A 341 -5.89 16.06 18.02
N ARG A 342 -4.59 16.13 17.72
CA ARG A 342 -3.60 16.84 18.55
C ARG A 342 -3.86 18.34 18.60
N SER A 343 -4.26 18.95 17.48
CA SER A 343 -4.68 20.36 17.44
C SER A 343 -5.87 20.62 18.37
N ALA A 344 -6.90 19.78 18.32
CA ALA A 344 -8.06 19.90 19.22
C ALA A 344 -7.70 19.75 20.71
N GLU A 345 -6.74 18.86 21.04
CA GLU A 345 -6.26 18.64 22.41
C GLU A 345 -5.51 19.84 22.99
N LEU A 346 -4.95 20.73 22.15
CA LEU A 346 -4.29 21.96 22.60
C LEU A 346 -5.27 22.96 23.17
N ARG A 347 -6.54 22.92 22.77
CA ARG A 347 -7.60 23.86 23.23
C ARG A 347 -7.15 25.30 23.11
N GLU A 348 -6.76 25.70 21.93
CA GLU A 348 -6.12 26.95 21.63
C GLU A 348 -7.08 28.16 21.80
N GLN A 349 -6.50 29.24 22.26
CA GLN A 349 -7.13 30.56 22.27
C GLN A 349 -6.25 31.53 21.46
N ALA A 350 -6.89 32.39 20.66
CA ALA A 350 -6.17 33.34 19.82
C ALA A 350 -5.56 34.49 20.64
N ILE A 351 -4.36 34.90 20.25
CA ILE A 351 -3.74 36.14 20.70
C ILE A 351 -4.03 37.21 19.62
N PRO A 352 -4.52 38.41 19.99
CA PRO A 352 -4.78 39.45 19.00
C PRO A 352 -3.56 39.73 18.10
N GLY A 353 -3.81 39.84 16.80
CA GLY A 353 -2.77 40.13 15.81
C GLY A 353 -1.98 38.89 15.32
N THR A 354 -2.30 37.66 15.77
CA THR A 354 -1.66 36.45 15.31
C THR A 354 -2.66 35.37 14.89
N GLN A 355 -2.17 34.38 14.15
CA GLN A 355 -2.89 33.19 13.79
C GLN A 355 -2.55 32.06 14.77
N THR A 356 -3.55 31.28 15.19
CA THR A 356 -3.29 30.08 16.00
C THR A 356 -2.67 28.96 15.15
N LEU A 357 -2.02 27.98 15.81
CA LEU A 357 -1.46 26.81 15.16
C LEU A 357 -2.56 26.01 14.44
N GLY A 358 -3.72 25.81 15.08
CA GLY A 358 -4.84 25.10 14.49
C GLY A 358 -5.42 25.80 13.26
N ASN A 359 -5.58 27.13 13.32
CA ASN A 359 -6.02 27.91 12.15
C ASN A 359 -5.02 27.83 10.99
N PHE A 360 -3.73 27.84 11.30
CA PHE A 360 -2.69 27.64 10.28
C PHE A 360 -2.80 26.26 9.62
N MET A 361 -2.94 25.19 10.42
CA MET A 361 -3.13 23.82 9.90
C MET A 361 -4.36 23.77 8.99
N GLN A 362 -5.47 24.35 9.41
CA GLN A 362 -6.71 24.34 8.64
C GLN A 362 -6.58 25.09 7.30
N ARG A 363 -5.85 26.21 7.27
CA ARG A 363 -5.70 27.04 6.08
C ARG A 363 -4.60 26.58 5.12
N ARG A 364 -3.54 25.93 5.62
CA ARG A 364 -2.37 25.55 4.83
C ARG A 364 -2.24 24.05 4.60
N LEU A 365 -2.53 23.24 5.59
CA LEU A 365 -2.42 21.78 5.47
C LEU A 365 -3.66 21.16 4.82
N ALA A 366 -4.86 21.57 5.24
CA ALA A 366 -6.09 20.93 4.73
C ALA A 366 -6.23 20.97 3.20
N PRO A 367 -5.88 22.06 2.45
CA PRO A 367 -5.92 22.06 0.99
C PRO A 367 -4.92 21.07 0.36
N ALA A 368 -3.74 20.89 0.96
CA ALA A 368 -2.75 19.93 0.48
C ALA A 368 -3.28 18.50 0.63
N ILE A 369 -3.89 18.18 1.78
CA ILE A 369 -4.51 16.89 2.02
C ILE A 369 -5.71 16.64 1.08
N ALA A 370 -6.55 17.64 0.85
CA ALA A 370 -7.65 17.56 -0.11
C ALA A 370 -7.14 17.23 -1.53
N THR A 371 -5.99 17.76 -1.92
CA THR A 371 -5.34 17.42 -3.20
C THR A 371 -4.93 15.94 -3.23
N VAL A 372 -4.37 15.40 -2.15
CA VAL A 372 -4.02 13.97 -2.06
C VAL A 372 -5.25 13.10 -2.23
N VAL A 373 -6.33 13.41 -1.50
CA VAL A 373 -7.61 12.68 -1.58
C VAL A 373 -8.17 12.73 -2.99
N ALA A 374 -8.18 13.90 -3.63
CA ALA A 374 -8.69 14.06 -5.00
C ALA A 374 -7.89 13.23 -6.02
N ILE A 375 -6.56 13.15 -5.86
CA ILE A 375 -5.69 12.33 -6.72
C ILE A 375 -5.95 10.84 -6.50
N GLU A 376 -6.10 10.40 -5.25
CA GLU A 376 -6.44 9.01 -4.92
C GLU A 376 -7.80 8.60 -5.53
N GLU A 377 -8.83 9.44 -5.38
CA GLU A 377 -10.15 9.22 -5.95
C GLU A 377 -10.11 9.18 -7.48
N ARG A 378 -9.34 10.08 -8.09
CA ARG A 378 -9.16 10.12 -9.55
C ARG A 378 -8.46 8.85 -10.04
N LEU A 379 -7.44 8.37 -9.36
CA LEU A 379 -6.74 7.12 -9.68
C LEU A 379 -7.68 5.92 -9.59
N ALA A 380 -8.47 5.82 -8.52
CA ALA A 380 -9.47 4.77 -8.35
C ALA A 380 -10.56 4.82 -9.44
N SER A 381 -11.06 6.03 -9.76
CA SER A 381 -12.04 6.22 -10.83
C SER A 381 -11.48 5.82 -12.20
N LEU A 382 -10.22 6.19 -12.49
CA LEU A 382 -9.56 5.81 -13.75
C LEU A 382 -9.39 4.28 -13.84
N SER A 383 -8.95 3.61 -12.78
CA SER A 383 -8.85 2.14 -12.73
C SER A 383 -10.19 1.46 -13.04
N GLN A 384 -11.29 1.94 -12.44
CA GLN A 384 -12.62 1.43 -12.72
C GLN A 384 -13.08 1.67 -14.19
N ARG A 385 -12.77 2.83 -14.74
CA ARG A 385 -13.13 3.17 -16.13
C ARG A 385 -12.36 2.30 -17.12
N VAL A 386 -11.06 2.12 -16.89
CA VAL A 386 -10.21 1.23 -17.71
C VAL A 386 -10.71 -0.21 -17.63
N SER A 387 -11.05 -0.70 -16.44
CA SER A 387 -11.60 -2.05 -16.24
C SER A 387 -12.92 -2.25 -17.02
N ARG A 388 -13.85 -1.27 -16.95
CA ARG A 388 -15.10 -1.33 -17.70
C ARG A 388 -14.87 -1.31 -19.21
N ALA A 389 -13.99 -0.44 -19.70
CA ALA A 389 -13.66 -0.36 -21.12
C ALA A 389 -13.01 -1.69 -21.60
N SER A 390 -12.14 -2.28 -20.82
CA SER A 390 -11.52 -3.58 -21.10
C SER A 390 -12.55 -4.71 -21.21
N ALA A 391 -13.53 -4.74 -20.30
CA ALA A 391 -14.59 -5.74 -20.32
C ALA A 391 -15.47 -5.61 -21.57
N LEU A 392 -15.86 -4.37 -21.93
CA LEU A 392 -16.64 -4.10 -23.13
C LEU A 392 -15.89 -4.51 -24.40
N LEU A 393 -14.61 -4.15 -24.50
CA LEU A 393 -13.80 -4.46 -25.67
C LEU A 393 -13.55 -5.97 -25.81
N ARG A 394 -13.27 -6.67 -24.71
CA ARG A 394 -13.12 -8.13 -24.69
C ARG A 394 -14.40 -8.81 -25.21
N THR A 395 -15.58 -8.40 -24.71
CA THR A 395 -16.85 -8.95 -25.18
C THR A 395 -17.04 -8.71 -26.68
N ARG A 396 -16.63 -7.56 -27.20
CA ARG A 396 -16.72 -7.25 -28.64
C ARG A 396 -15.77 -8.13 -29.47
N VAL A 397 -14.54 -8.32 -29.03
CA VAL A 397 -13.56 -9.21 -29.66
C VAL A 397 -14.07 -10.66 -29.65
N ASP A 398 -14.64 -11.13 -28.54
CA ASP A 398 -15.21 -12.47 -28.42
C ASP A 398 -16.36 -12.67 -29.42
N ILE A 399 -17.28 -11.71 -29.54
CA ILE A 399 -18.40 -11.74 -30.52
C ILE A 399 -17.87 -11.77 -31.95
N ALA A 400 -16.86 -10.94 -32.26
CA ALA A 400 -16.26 -10.91 -33.59
C ALA A 400 -15.58 -12.24 -33.95
N THR A 401 -14.86 -12.82 -33.00
CA THR A 401 -14.21 -14.14 -33.16
C THR A 401 -15.22 -15.24 -33.36
N GLU A 402 -16.31 -15.26 -32.60
CA GLU A 402 -17.41 -16.22 -32.76
C GLU A 402 -18.07 -16.10 -34.13
N ALA A 403 -18.33 -14.87 -34.59
CA ALA A 403 -18.88 -14.65 -35.93
C ALA A 403 -17.93 -15.18 -37.05
N GLN A 404 -16.62 -14.98 -36.91
CA GLN A 404 -15.64 -15.54 -37.83
C GLN A 404 -15.62 -17.07 -37.81
N ASN A 405 -15.69 -17.68 -36.62
CA ASN A 405 -15.78 -19.12 -36.46
C ASN A 405 -17.04 -19.70 -37.12
N GLN A 406 -18.19 -19.04 -36.95
CA GLN A 406 -19.43 -19.45 -37.61
C GLN A 406 -19.33 -19.38 -39.13
N GLN A 407 -18.75 -18.32 -39.71
CA GLN A 407 -18.51 -18.21 -41.14
C GLN A 407 -17.55 -19.31 -41.64
N LEU A 408 -16.52 -19.65 -40.87
CA LEU A 408 -15.59 -20.73 -41.24
C LEU A 408 -16.31 -22.07 -41.26
N LEU A 409 -17.09 -22.36 -40.22
CA LEU A 409 -17.90 -23.57 -40.12
C LEU A 409 -18.89 -23.68 -41.28
N GLU A 410 -19.56 -22.58 -41.66
CA GLU A 410 -20.46 -22.56 -42.80
C GLU A 410 -19.73 -22.90 -44.14
N LYS A 411 -18.54 -22.32 -44.36
CA LYS A 411 -17.70 -22.62 -45.52
C LYS A 411 -17.27 -24.07 -45.54
N LEU A 412 -16.86 -24.64 -44.40
CA LEU A 412 -16.48 -26.05 -44.25
C LEU A 412 -17.67 -26.98 -44.56
N THR A 413 -18.85 -26.64 -44.00
CA THR A 413 -20.07 -27.43 -44.24
C THR A 413 -20.48 -27.41 -45.71
N ARG A 414 -20.40 -26.25 -46.38
CA ARG A 414 -20.64 -26.15 -47.86
C ARG A 414 -19.62 -26.97 -48.63
N GLY A 415 -18.36 -26.92 -48.23
CA GLY A 415 -17.30 -27.72 -48.85
C GLY A 415 -17.57 -29.23 -48.74
N GLN A 416 -17.95 -29.69 -47.55
CA GLN A 416 -18.34 -31.08 -47.30
C GLN A 416 -19.55 -31.52 -48.13
N ALA A 417 -20.58 -30.66 -48.21
CA ALA A 417 -21.76 -30.92 -49.01
C ALA A 417 -21.41 -31.08 -50.53
N LEU A 418 -20.50 -30.24 -51.03
CA LEU A 418 -20.01 -30.34 -52.41
C LEU A 418 -19.22 -31.64 -52.60
N GLN A 419 -18.37 -31.98 -51.69
CA GLN A 419 -17.60 -33.24 -51.73
C GLN A 419 -18.52 -34.45 -51.75
N LEU A 420 -19.55 -34.49 -50.90
CA LEU A 420 -20.56 -35.56 -50.92
C LEU A 420 -21.31 -35.67 -52.27
N ARG A 421 -21.65 -34.55 -52.89
CA ARG A 421 -22.28 -34.52 -54.23
C ARG A 421 -21.33 -35.06 -55.28
N MET A 422 -20.05 -34.67 -55.28
CA MET A 422 -19.04 -35.21 -56.21
C MET A 422 -18.86 -36.72 -55.99
N GLN A 423 -18.79 -37.18 -54.75
CA GLN A 423 -18.70 -38.57 -54.41
C GLN A 423 -19.92 -39.37 -54.93
N ALA A 424 -21.13 -38.85 -54.78
CA ALA A 424 -22.36 -39.48 -55.31
C ALA A 424 -22.33 -39.58 -56.83
N THR A 425 -21.81 -38.56 -57.51
CA THR A 425 -21.70 -38.54 -59.01
C THR A 425 -20.69 -39.59 -59.46
N VAL A 426 -19.51 -39.70 -58.81
CA VAL A 426 -18.50 -40.70 -59.12
C VAL A 426 -19.02 -42.12 -58.83
N GLU A 427 -19.80 -42.31 -57.78
CA GLU A 427 -20.44 -43.56 -57.41
C GLU A 427 -21.43 -43.98 -58.52
N GLY A 428 -22.32 -43.04 -58.97
CA GLY A 428 -23.24 -43.34 -60.07
C GLY A 428 -22.51 -43.75 -61.35
N LEU A 429 -21.43 -43.04 -61.68
CA LEU A 429 -20.62 -43.37 -62.87
C LEU A 429 -19.95 -44.74 -62.74
N SER A 430 -19.44 -45.09 -61.54
CA SER A 430 -18.82 -46.35 -61.24
C SER A 430 -19.82 -47.52 -61.39
N ILE A 431 -21.06 -47.35 -60.89
CA ILE A 431 -22.13 -48.33 -61.01
C ILE A 431 -22.43 -48.58 -62.50
N ALA A 432 -22.54 -47.53 -63.31
CA ALA A 432 -22.79 -47.66 -64.72
C ALA A 432 -21.64 -48.41 -65.43
N ALA A 433 -20.37 -48.03 -65.14
CA ALA A 433 -19.20 -48.69 -65.74
C ALA A 433 -19.09 -50.15 -65.37
N ILE A 434 -19.22 -50.49 -64.09
CA ILE A 434 -19.15 -51.88 -63.60
C ILE A 434 -20.28 -52.70 -64.22
N SER A 435 -21.50 -52.15 -64.27
CA SER A 435 -22.64 -52.83 -64.86
C SER A 435 -22.40 -53.15 -66.39
N TYR A 436 -21.83 -52.20 -67.11
CA TYR A 436 -21.46 -52.34 -68.49
C TYR A 436 -20.43 -53.48 -68.66
N TYR A 437 -19.36 -53.55 -67.88
CA TYR A 437 -18.38 -54.63 -67.95
C TYR A 437 -18.96 -55.96 -67.57
N VAL A 438 -19.81 -56.05 -66.51
CA VAL A 438 -20.49 -57.31 -66.16
C VAL A 438 -21.40 -57.82 -67.28
N ALA A 439 -22.22 -56.88 -67.86
CA ALA A 439 -23.09 -57.22 -68.98
C ALA A 439 -22.28 -57.71 -70.23
N SER A 440 -21.15 -57.07 -70.52
CA SER A 440 -20.26 -57.42 -71.59
C SER A 440 -19.64 -58.85 -71.38
N LEU A 441 -19.19 -59.16 -70.15
CA LEU A 441 -18.69 -60.49 -69.80
C LEU A 441 -19.75 -61.53 -69.93
N LEU A 442 -20.99 -61.24 -69.48
CA LEU A 442 -22.13 -62.20 -69.68
C LEU A 442 -22.46 -62.41 -71.12
N LEU A 443 -22.36 -61.41 -72.00
CA LEU A 443 -22.55 -61.51 -73.43
C LEU A 443 -21.50 -62.40 -74.09
N TYR A 444 -20.24 -62.22 -73.72
CA TYR A 444 -19.16 -63.09 -74.18
C TYR A 444 -19.36 -64.52 -73.72
N GLY A 445 -19.75 -64.77 -72.46
CA GLY A 445 -20.08 -66.07 -71.92
C GLY A 445 -21.28 -66.76 -72.66
N ALA A 446 -22.34 -65.96 -72.91
CA ALA A 446 -23.50 -66.45 -73.68
C ALA A 446 -23.16 -66.79 -75.14
N LYS A 447 -22.27 -66.02 -75.79
CA LYS A 447 -21.77 -66.31 -77.14
C LYS A 447 -20.97 -67.60 -77.17
N ALA A 448 -20.11 -67.83 -76.12
CA ALA A 448 -19.34 -69.07 -76.03
C ALA A 448 -20.24 -70.30 -75.81
N LEU A 449 -21.29 -70.20 -75.01
CA LEU A 449 -22.28 -71.29 -74.81
C LEU A 449 -23.08 -71.59 -76.09
N ASN A 450 -23.47 -70.53 -76.81
CA ASN A 450 -24.14 -70.77 -78.12
C ASN A 450 -23.22 -71.45 -79.13
N ALA A 451 -21.95 -71.08 -79.17
CA ALA A 451 -20.97 -71.77 -80.04
C ALA A 451 -20.74 -73.22 -79.61
N GLY A 452 -20.98 -73.59 -78.35
CA GLY A 452 -20.92 -74.95 -77.79
C GLY A 452 -22.21 -75.78 -78.00
N GLY A 453 -23.17 -75.29 -78.79
CA GLY A 453 -24.40 -76.00 -79.15
C GLY A 453 -25.66 -75.68 -78.30
N ALA A 454 -25.62 -74.71 -77.42
CA ALA A 454 -26.80 -74.30 -76.67
C ALA A 454 -27.70 -73.40 -77.58
N ALA A 455 -28.97 -73.74 -77.70
CA ALA A 455 -29.95 -73.00 -78.54
C ALA A 455 -30.45 -71.76 -77.83
N ILE A 456 -29.56 -70.81 -77.50
CA ILE A 456 -29.85 -69.60 -76.77
C ILE A 456 -29.42 -68.43 -77.68
N ASN A 457 -30.35 -67.41 -77.85
CA ASN A 457 -29.97 -66.18 -78.50
C ASN A 457 -29.22 -65.26 -77.48
N PRO A 458 -27.87 -65.08 -77.66
CA PRO A 458 -27.03 -64.44 -76.67
C PRO A 458 -27.47 -62.98 -76.38
N GLU A 459 -27.94 -62.28 -77.41
CA GLU A 459 -28.30 -60.84 -77.28
C GLU A 459 -29.61 -60.64 -76.50
N ILE A 460 -30.60 -61.52 -76.73
CA ILE A 460 -31.88 -61.43 -76.00
C ILE A 460 -31.70 -61.89 -74.56
N ALA A 461 -30.91 -62.92 -74.29
CA ALA A 461 -30.67 -63.43 -72.96
C ALA A 461 -29.92 -62.42 -72.10
N VAL A 462 -28.91 -61.77 -72.65
CA VAL A 462 -28.18 -60.72 -71.85
C VAL A 462 -28.98 -59.46 -71.76
N GLY A 463 -29.74 -59.06 -72.79
CA GLY A 463 -30.62 -57.89 -72.71
C GLY A 463 -31.63 -58.00 -71.58
N ALA A 464 -32.24 -59.22 -71.38
CA ALA A 464 -33.15 -59.44 -70.26
C ALA A 464 -32.49 -59.48 -68.89
N LEU A 465 -31.16 -59.77 -68.83
CA LEU A 465 -30.40 -59.76 -67.60
C LEU A 465 -29.87 -58.36 -67.17
N ILE A 466 -29.79 -57.37 -68.05
CA ILE A 466 -29.32 -55.99 -67.74
C ILE A 466 -29.97 -55.37 -66.51
N PRO A 467 -31.30 -55.38 -66.33
CA PRO A 467 -31.93 -54.81 -65.14
C PRO A 467 -31.49 -55.55 -63.85
N LEU A 468 -31.32 -56.86 -63.90
CA LEU A 468 -30.89 -57.64 -62.76
C LEU A 468 -29.44 -57.32 -62.42
N VAL A 469 -28.54 -57.20 -63.38
CA VAL A 469 -27.13 -56.80 -63.18
C VAL A 469 -27.05 -55.44 -62.53
N LEU A 470 -27.81 -54.45 -63.05
CA LEU A 470 -27.90 -53.11 -62.46
C LEU A 470 -28.35 -53.18 -61.02
N ALA A 471 -29.40 -53.92 -60.68
CA ALA A 471 -29.95 -54.05 -59.33
C ALA A 471 -28.92 -54.72 -58.36
N VAL A 472 -28.21 -55.75 -58.83
CA VAL A 472 -27.17 -56.47 -58.03
C VAL A 472 -25.94 -55.60 -57.77
N VAL A 473 -25.43 -54.93 -58.81
CA VAL A 473 -24.27 -54.01 -58.68
C VAL A 473 -24.68 -52.87 -57.78
N TRP A 474 -25.82 -52.24 -57.92
CA TRP A 474 -26.34 -51.18 -57.07
C TRP A 474 -26.47 -51.71 -55.63
N GLY A 475 -27.04 -52.86 -55.39
CA GLY A 475 -27.22 -53.47 -54.08
C GLY A 475 -25.88 -53.76 -53.34
N ILE A 476 -24.87 -54.28 -54.11
CA ILE A 476 -23.53 -54.57 -53.58
C ILE A 476 -22.84 -53.24 -53.21
N THR A 477 -22.84 -52.26 -54.10
CA THR A 477 -22.22 -50.94 -53.87
C THR A 477 -22.85 -50.28 -52.64
N ARG A 478 -24.18 -50.32 -52.53
CA ARG A 478 -24.90 -49.80 -51.37
C ARG A 478 -24.60 -50.49 -50.08
N ARG A 479 -24.36 -51.82 -50.07
CA ARG A 479 -23.96 -52.58 -48.88
C ARG A 479 -22.54 -52.25 -48.43
N ILE A 480 -21.62 -52.08 -49.37
CA ILE A 480 -20.23 -51.72 -49.09
C ILE A 480 -20.20 -50.31 -48.43
N HIS A 481 -20.92 -49.34 -48.96
CA HIS A 481 -21.00 -48.01 -48.40
C HIS A 481 -21.65 -47.99 -47.01
N LYS A 482 -22.67 -48.81 -46.77
CA LYS A 482 -23.29 -48.93 -45.46
C LYS A 482 -22.36 -49.51 -44.39
N LYS A 483 -21.49 -50.43 -44.77
CA LYS A 483 -20.45 -50.98 -43.87
C LYS A 483 -19.33 -49.97 -43.59
N LEU A 484 -18.88 -49.22 -44.59
CA LEU A 484 -17.86 -48.19 -44.41
C LEU A 484 -18.34 -47.00 -43.54
N ARG A 485 -19.63 -46.65 -43.62
CA ARG A 485 -20.22 -45.61 -42.71
C ARG A 485 -20.40 -46.05 -41.26
N LEU A 486 -20.30 -47.31 -40.93
CA LEU A 486 -20.39 -47.86 -39.57
C LEU A 486 -19.01 -48.00 -38.90
N VAL A 487 -17.91 -47.79 -39.63
CA VAL A 487 -16.52 -47.92 -39.15
C VAL A 487 -15.85 -46.54 -38.99
N LEU A 488 -16.46 -45.50 -39.53
CA LEU A 488 -16.08 -44.08 -39.32
C LEU A 488 -17.07 -43.40 -38.37
#